data_42f95c36f5b2f710aeea6f41267806a4
#
_entry.id   42f95c36f5b2f710aeea6f41267806a4
#
_cell.length_a   1.000
_cell.length_b   1.000
_cell.length_c   1.000
_cell.angle_alpha   90.00
_cell.angle_beta   90.00
_cell.angle_gamma   90.00
#
_symmetry.space_group_name_H-M   'P 1'
#
loop_
_entity.id
_entity.type
_entity.pdbx_description
1 polymer ?
#
loop_
_entity_poly.entity_id
_entity_poly.type
_entity_poly.pdbx_seq_one_letter_code
_entity_poly.pdbx_strand_id
1 'polypeptide(L)'
;MGRISRLYPKGRLRLRIPKMVQSGKKYPLYIEYNWHADSIRKSTGISVSVKEWNEKGYCGIGEIRATTDIDYKYYNHALHKRIEDIDVKIHKYYEMHQHITCDVIRSFLEDNDNALRPDEGKDFIEFAKELMERRYEKGKIGFSTCKNGISYLNQFEEYLLLEHKGTHGEHKEFIYVSDISEDLLLDFRKYRLLAKKKATTVNKTLCPILQACEYACQLGYISHQLNASLQDLYMKEEDRLDEEERNIKYLTEERLAELVSVYNTIEQPRRKEFLEMWLFAFHACGMRMVDVMTLRWKDIDFNKNFISKIQVKTRNRNTIPLSEPLIRILEKWKGRNKVFVFDLLPENFDINDHEAIYRRRNSWNNTINTSLRCISHDLKWNQDLTFYVSRHTWAVLALAHGAEISEISRLLGHASTGVTERVYAEFLPDNLATVVSKLGFCFIPDMNAK
;
A
#
# COMPACT_ATOMS: atom_id res chain seq x y z
N MET A 1 50.63 -16.76 -33.46
CA MET A 1 49.83 -15.84 -32.63
C MET A 1 48.60 -16.62 -32.16
N GLY A 2 48.56 -17.02 -30.86
CA GLY A 2 47.42 -17.72 -30.28
C GLY A 2 46.18 -16.81 -30.28
N ARG A 3 45.01 -17.34 -30.68
CA ARG A 3 43.73 -16.64 -30.53
C ARG A 3 43.50 -16.35 -29.07
N ILE A 4 43.40 -15.06 -28.70
CA ILE A 4 42.94 -14.65 -27.38
C ILE A 4 41.53 -15.24 -27.21
N SER A 5 41.37 -16.17 -26.28
CA SER A 5 40.05 -16.71 -25.96
C SER A 5 39.19 -15.56 -25.39
N ARG A 6 38.08 -15.29 -26.07
CA ARG A 6 37.15 -14.28 -25.57
C ARG A 6 36.52 -14.78 -24.25
N LEU A 7 36.42 -13.90 -23.29
CA LEU A 7 35.82 -14.20 -21.98
C LEU A 7 34.30 -14.43 -22.06
N TYR A 8 33.66 -13.86 -23.09
CA TYR A 8 32.23 -13.99 -23.38
C TYR A 8 31.97 -13.84 -24.89
N PRO A 9 30.85 -14.39 -25.40
CA PRO A 9 30.51 -14.30 -26.81
C PRO A 9 30.11 -12.90 -27.24
N LYS A 10 30.25 -12.62 -28.56
CA LYS A 10 29.70 -11.41 -29.16
C LYS A 10 28.75 -11.77 -30.29
N GLY A 11 27.68 -10.98 -30.38
CA GLY A 11 26.64 -11.14 -31.38
C GLY A 11 27.10 -10.72 -32.78
N ARG A 12 26.49 -11.36 -33.77
CA ARG A 12 26.65 -10.97 -35.19
C ARG A 12 25.39 -11.30 -35.97
N LEU A 13 25.24 -10.65 -37.12
CA LEU A 13 24.23 -11.01 -38.10
C LEU A 13 24.78 -12.08 -39.06
N ARG A 14 23.94 -13.04 -39.41
CA ARG A 14 24.30 -14.14 -40.32
C ARG A 14 23.20 -14.38 -41.35
N LEU A 15 23.55 -14.28 -42.63
CA LEU A 15 22.67 -14.70 -43.72
C LEU A 15 22.75 -16.21 -43.91
N ARG A 16 21.64 -16.91 -43.83
CA ARG A 16 21.59 -18.38 -44.00
C ARG A 16 21.46 -18.73 -45.50
N ILE A 17 22.59 -18.97 -46.14
CA ILE A 17 22.68 -19.30 -47.55
C ILE A 17 22.76 -20.83 -47.71
N PRO A 18 21.91 -21.48 -48.54
CA PRO A 18 22.01 -22.89 -48.84
C PRO A 18 23.26 -23.15 -49.74
N LYS A 19 23.66 -24.44 -49.84
CA LYS A 19 24.80 -24.82 -50.68
C LYS A 19 24.69 -24.41 -52.15
N MET A 20 23.44 -24.37 -52.69
CA MET A 20 23.16 -23.85 -54.03
C MET A 20 22.40 -22.52 -53.93
N VAL A 21 23.04 -21.45 -54.38
CA VAL A 21 22.48 -20.10 -54.39
C VAL A 21 21.70 -19.90 -55.71
N GLN A 22 20.44 -19.49 -55.56
CA GLN A 22 19.61 -19.11 -56.72
C GLN A 22 19.67 -17.59 -56.92
N SER A 23 19.90 -17.16 -58.15
CA SER A 23 19.94 -15.72 -58.47
C SER A 23 18.60 -15.04 -58.14
N GLY A 24 18.64 -13.92 -57.45
CA GLY A 24 17.46 -13.12 -57.07
C GLY A 24 16.65 -13.66 -55.88
N LYS A 25 16.98 -14.82 -55.31
CA LYS A 25 16.28 -15.35 -54.17
C LYS A 25 16.74 -14.66 -52.86
N LYS A 26 15.79 -14.34 -51.99
CA LYS A 26 16.06 -13.78 -50.65
C LYS A 26 16.21 -14.91 -49.64
N TYR A 27 17.13 -14.74 -48.68
CA TYR A 27 17.47 -15.70 -47.64
C TYR A 27 17.28 -15.08 -46.27
N PRO A 28 16.86 -15.84 -45.24
CA PRO A 28 16.59 -15.29 -43.94
C PRO A 28 17.87 -14.88 -43.21
N LEU A 29 17.77 -13.73 -42.51
CA LEU A 29 18.80 -13.15 -41.66
C LEU A 29 18.60 -13.59 -40.24
N TYR A 30 19.67 -13.94 -39.54
CA TYR A 30 19.68 -14.40 -38.15
C TYR A 30 20.64 -13.55 -37.33
N ILE A 31 20.29 -13.35 -36.05
CA ILE A 31 21.26 -12.97 -35.02
C ILE A 31 21.91 -14.28 -34.54
N GLU A 32 23.23 -14.32 -34.49
CA GLU A 32 24.01 -15.51 -34.12
C GLU A 32 25.02 -15.19 -33.03
N TYR A 33 25.07 -16.05 -32.01
CA TYR A 33 26.12 -16.11 -31.02
C TYR A 33 26.80 -17.48 -31.08
N ASN A 34 28.13 -17.47 -31.20
CA ASN A 34 28.91 -18.70 -31.11
C ASN A 34 29.64 -18.74 -29.78
N TRP A 35 29.36 -19.77 -28.99
CA TRP A 35 29.96 -19.97 -27.69
C TRP A 35 30.34 -21.43 -27.49
N HIS A 36 31.62 -21.66 -27.15
CA HIS A 36 32.20 -22.99 -27.15
C HIS A 36 32.00 -23.71 -28.51
N ALA A 37 31.39 -24.87 -28.51
CA ALA A 37 31.10 -25.65 -29.73
C ALA A 37 29.73 -25.34 -30.36
N ASP A 38 28.89 -24.55 -29.64
CA ASP A 38 27.50 -24.31 -30.04
C ASP A 38 27.31 -22.99 -30.78
N SER A 39 26.33 -23.00 -31.67
CA SER A 39 25.86 -21.82 -32.41
C SER A 39 24.39 -21.57 -32.08
N ILE A 40 24.12 -20.49 -31.37
CA ILE A 40 22.79 -20.08 -30.93
C ILE A 40 22.28 -19.02 -31.90
N ARG A 41 21.08 -19.24 -32.45
CA ARG A 41 20.55 -18.39 -33.54
C ARG A 41 19.10 -18.04 -33.30
N LYS A 42 18.73 -16.79 -33.60
CA LYS A 42 17.33 -16.35 -33.69
C LYS A 42 17.06 -15.66 -35.02
N SER A 43 15.94 -16.01 -35.64
CA SER A 43 15.52 -15.35 -36.88
C SER A 43 15.14 -13.90 -36.61
N THR A 44 15.54 -13.01 -37.52
CA THR A 44 15.16 -11.58 -37.48
C THR A 44 13.79 -11.32 -38.14
N GLY A 45 13.24 -12.31 -38.87
CA GLY A 45 12.06 -12.10 -39.71
C GLY A 45 12.38 -11.40 -41.05
N ILE A 46 13.62 -10.94 -41.24
CA ILE A 46 14.04 -10.22 -42.42
C ILE A 46 14.73 -11.22 -43.37
N SER A 47 14.46 -11.08 -44.69
CA SER A 47 15.12 -11.85 -45.74
C SER A 47 15.71 -10.92 -46.79
N VAL A 48 16.97 -11.14 -47.12
CA VAL A 48 17.72 -10.35 -48.11
C VAL A 48 18.41 -11.25 -49.13
N SER A 49 18.70 -10.73 -50.30
CA SER A 49 19.47 -11.46 -51.29
C SER A 49 20.98 -11.42 -50.98
N VAL A 50 21.76 -12.35 -51.54
CA VAL A 50 23.23 -12.38 -51.32
C VAL A 50 23.91 -11.09 -51.78
N LYS A 51 23.39 -10.42 -52.82
CA LYS A 51 23.91 -9.15 -53.31
C LYS A 51 23.68 -7.99 -52.34
N GLU A 52 22.60 -8.03 -51.62
CA GLU A 52 22.20 -7.03 -50.62
C GLU A 52 22.84 -7.26 -49.24
N TRP A 53 23.66 -8.30 -49.09
CA TRP A 53 24.30 -8.66 -47.84
C TRP A 53 25.77 -8.29 -47.79
N ASN A 54 26.25 -7.71 -46.67
CA ASN A 54 27.65 -7.44 -46.38
C ASN A 54 28.03 -8.06 -45.02
N GLU A 55 28.69 -9.21 -45.06
CA GLU A 55 29.07 -9.95 -43.84
C GLU A 55 30.11 -9.23 -42.98
N LYS A 56 30.95 -8.36 -43.61
CA LYS A 56 32.01 -7.62 -42.91
C LYS A 56 31.62 -6.21 -42.50
N GLY A 57 30.43 -5.77 -42.89
CA GLY A 57 29.95 -4.43 -42.59
C GLY A 57 29.78 -4.18 -41.11
N TYR A 58 29.71 -2.89 -40.71
CA TYR A 58 29.51 -2.41 -39.35
C TYR A 58 30.34 -3.18 -38.29
N CYS A 59 31.64 -2.92 -38.25
CA CYS A 59 32.57 -3.51 -37.28
C CYS A 59 32.61 -5.05 -37.24
N GLY A 60 32.24 -5.73 -38.33
CA GLY A 60 32.22 -7.19 -38.45
C GLY A 60 30.95 -7.85 -37.90
N ILE A 61 29.92 -7.07 -37.53
CA ILE A 61 28.61 -7.58 -37.12
C ILE A 61 27.81 -8.06 -38.35
N GLY A 62 27.96 -7.39 -39.49
CA GLY A 62 27.21 -7.60 -40.73
C GLY A 62 26.14 -6.50 -40.92
N GLU A 63 25.84 -6.20 -42.21
CA GLU A 63 24.84 -5.18 -42.54
C GLU A 63 24.13 -5.47 -43.87
N ILE A 64 22.94 -4.91 -44.02
CA ILE A 64 22.17 -4.92 -45.26
C ILE A 64 22.65 -3.74 -46.09
N ARG A 65 23.07 -4.02 -47.36
CA ARG A 65 23.45 -2.97 -48.31
C ARG A 65 22.24 -2.18 -48.78
N ALA A 66 22.49 -1.04 -49.44
CA ALA A 66 21.44 -0.22 -50.01
C ALA A 66 20.53 -1.03 -50.95
N THR A 67 19.27 -1.00 -50.70
CA THR A 67 18.21 -1.65 -51.50
C THR A 67 16.97 -0.76 -51.50
N THR A 68 16.14 -0.90 -52.53
CA THR A 68 14.87 -0.15 -52.65
C THR A 68 13.68 -0.88 -52.05
N ASP A 69 13.83 -2.18 -51.72
CA ASP A 69 12.72 -3.04 -51.30
C ASP A 69 12.39 -2.91 -49.82
N ILE A 70 13.37 -2.50 -48.99
CA ILE A 70 13.21 -2.35 -47.54
C ILE A 70 13.96 -1.10 -47.06
N ASP A 71 13.54 -0.53 -45.94
CA ASP A 71 14.31 0.52 -45.28
C ASP A 71 15.55 -0.09 -44.57
N TYR A 72 16.60 -0.33 -45.39
CA TYR A 72 17.83 -0.97 -44.90
C TYR A 72 18.52 -0.17 -43.79
N LYS A 73 18.39 1.17 -43.78
CA LYS A 73 18.99 2.02 -42.75
C LYS A 73 18.30 1.77 -41.41
N TYR A 74 16.97 1.76 -41.44
CA TYR A 74 16.16 1.46 -40.23
C TYR A 74 16.46 0.06 -39.68
N TYR A 75 16.44 -0.95 -40.57
CA TYR A 75 16.68 -2.33 -40.12
C TYR A 75 18.11 -2.56 -39.64
N ASN A 76 19.12 -1.98 -40.28
CA ASN A 76 20.50 -2.05 -39.79
C ASN A 76 20.63 -1.42 -38.44
N HIS A 77 20.09 -0.22 -38.24
CA HIS A 77 20.12 0.45 -36.93
C HIS A 77 19.44 -0.40 -35.84
N ALA A 78 18.22 -0.89 -36.10
CA ALA A 78 17.47 -1.71 -35.15
C ALA A 78 18.19 -3.03 -34.81
N LEU A 79 18.73 -3.73 -35.80
CA LEU A 79 19.44 -4.99 -35.61
C LEU A 79 20.77 -4.82 -34.85
N HIS A 80 21.54 -3.78 -35.20
CA HIS A 80 22.80 -3.47 -34.52
C HIS A 80 22.56 -3.09 -33.07
N LYS A 81 21.60 -2.21 -32.80
CA LYS A 81 21.21 -1.82 -31.46
C LYS A 81 20.78 -3.05 -30.63
N ARG A 82 19.98 -3.94 -31.21
CA ARG A 82 19.55 -5.18 -30.56
C ARG A 82 20.73 -6.08 -30.17
N ILE A 83 21.71 -6.24 -31.04
CA ILE A 83 22.92 -7.02 -30.74
C ILE A 83 23.71 -6.35 -29.63
N GLU A 84 23.85 -5.03 -29.68
CA GLU A 84 24.56 -4.26 -28.67
C GLU A 84 23.87 -4.41 -27.27
N ASP A 85 22.55 -4.32 -27.21
CA ASP A 85 21.78 -4.51 -25.99
C ASP A 85 21.96 -5.93 -25.39
N ILE A 86 21.96 -6.95 -26.25
CA ILE A 86 22.21 -8.34 -25.82
C ILE A 86 23.68 -8.51 -25.38
N ASP A 87 24.64 -7.94 -26.10
CA ASP A 87 26.06 -7.97 -25.72
C ASP A 87 26.30 -7.31 -24.35
N VAL A 88 25.61 -6.21 -24.05
CA VAL A 88 25.64 -5.56 -22.73
C VAL A 88 25.06 -6.47 -21.64
N LYS A 89 23.92 -7.13 -21.90
CA LYS A 89 23.34 -8.10 -20.97
C LYS A 89 24.30 -9.28 -20.69
N ILE A 90 24.92 -9.83 -21.74
CA ILE A 90 25.90 -10.90 -21.64
C ILE A 90 27.12 -10.46 -20.80
N HIS A 91 27.63 -9.25 -21.05
CA HIS A 91 28.76 -8.72 -20.30
C HIS A 91 28.43 -8.55 -18.81
N LYS A 92 27.31 -7.90 -18.48
CA LYS A 92 26.85 -7.75 -17.10
C LYS A 92 26.64 -9.10 -16.40
N TYR A 93 26.06 -10.07 -17.10
CA TYR A 93 25.87 -11.41 -16.53
C TYR A 93 27.21 -12.07 -16.23
N TYR A 94 28.19 -11.95 -17.16
CA TYR A 94 29.53 -12.49 -16.94
C TYR A 94 30.26 -11.80 -15.78
N GLU A 95 30.12 -10.48 -15.63
CA GLU A 95 30.70 -9.75 -14.48
C GLU A 95 30.17 -10.27 -13.13
N MET A 96 28.89 -10.59 -13.07
CA MET A 96 28.24 -11.09 -11.83
C MET A 96 28.54 -12.57 -11.54
N HIS A 97 28.62 -13.41 -12.58
CA HIS A 97 28.66 -14.87 -12.42
C HIS A 97 29.98 -15.51 -12.82
N GLN A 98 30.90 -14.77 -13.45
CA GLN A 98 32.21 -15.21 -13.96
C GLN A 98 32.16 -16.37 -14.95
N HIS A 99 30.97 -16.81 -15.36
CA HIS A 99 30.76 -17.82 -16.40
C HIS A 99 29.45 -17.54 -17.15
N ILE A 100 29.33 -18.08 -18.37
CA ILE A 100 28.13 -17.97 -19.17
C ILE A 100 27.83 -19.30 -19.86
N THR A 101 26.57 -19.71 -19.88
CA THR A 101 26.08 -20.91 -20.56
C THR A 101 25.33 -20.59 -21.84
N CYS A 102 25.20 -21.56 -22.73
CA CYS A 102 24.42 -21.42 -23.97
C CYS A 102 22.93 -21.14 -23.69
N ASP A 103 22.40 -21.66 -22.55
CA ASP A 103 21.00 -21.44 -22.17
C ASP A 103 20.74 -19.99 -21.72
N VAL A 104 21.72 -19.37 -21.04
CA VAL A 104 21.65 -17.94 -20.70
C VAL A 104 21.64 -17.07 -21.96
N ILE A 105 22.53 -17.38 -22.94
CA ILE A 105 22.55 -16.66 -24.21
C ILE A 105 21.23 -16.86 -24.95
N ARG A 106 20.69 -18.08 -24.95
CA ARG A 106 19.41 -18.42 -25.57
C ARG A 106 18.28 -17.61 -24.91
N SER A 107 18.23 -17.53 -23.59
CA SER A 107 17.24 -16.75 -22.88
C SER A 107 17.27 -15.25 -23.25
N PHE A 108 18.47 -14.66 -23.40
CA PHE A 108 18.61 -13.27 -23.87
C PHE A 108 18.19 -13.07 -25.32
N LEU A 109 18.37 -14.09 -26.18
CA LEU A 109 17.91 -14.06 -27.55
C LEU A 109 16.40 -14.30 -27.70
N GLU A 110 15.84 -15.16 -26.86
CA GLU A 110 14.41 -15.51 -26.83
C GLU A 110 13.55 -14.46 -26.16
N ASP A 111 14.15 -13.57 -25.39
CA ASP A 111 13.49 -12.39 -24.87
C ASP A 111 12.78 -11.69 -26.04
N ASN A 112 11.45 -11.85 -26.09
CA ASN A 112 10.64 -11.37 -27.20
C ASN A 112 10.69 -9.85 -27.26
N ASP A 113 11.52 -9.33 -28.17
CA ASP A 113 11.75 -7.90 -28.36
C ASP A 113 10.61 -7.11 -28.99
N ASN A 114 9.43 -7.69 -29.08
CA ASN A 114 8.21 -6.93 -29.27
C ASN A 114 7.50 -6.59 -27.96
N ALA A 115 8.08 -7.00 -26.85
CA ALA A 115 7.87 -6.42 -25.57
C ALA A 115 9.22 -5.82 -25.11
N LEU A 116 9.54 -4.59 -25.46
CA LEU A 116 9.87 -3.65 -24.42
C LEU A 116 8.96 -4.08 -23.28
N ARG A 117 9.51 -4.65 -22.19
CA ARG A 117 8.64 -5.08 -21.07
C ARG A 117 7.73 -3.90 -20.88
N PRO A 118 6.42 -4.03 -21.14
CA PRO A 118 5.60 -2.83 -21.43
C PRO A 118 5.67 -1.79 -20.32
N ASP A 119 6.21 -2.18 -19.18
CA ASP A 119 6.33 -1.35 -18.01
C ASP A 119 7.78 -0.92 -17.68
N GLU A 120 8.84 -1.40 -18.40
CA GLU A 120 10.25 -1.02 -18.14
C GLU A 120 10.52 0.44 -18.53
N GLY A 121 9.81 0.95 -19.52
CA GLY A 121 9.80 2.35 -19.95
C GLY A 121 8.67 3.18 -19.34
N LYS A 122 7.89 2.63 -18.41
CA LYS A 122 6.83 3.37 -17.72
C LYS A 122 7.37 4.22 -16.58
N ASP A 123 6.65 5.28 -16.33
CA ASP A 123 6.78 6.05 -15.10
C ASP A 123 6.46 5.17 -13.88
N PHE A 124 7.34 5.21 -12.88
CA PHE A 124 7.19 4.38 -11.66
C PHE A 124 5.90 4.69 -10.91
N ILE A 125 5.49 5.96 -10.87
CA ILE A 125 4.29 6.38 -10.15
C ILE A 125 3.05 5.81 -10.85
N GLU A 126 3.00 5.87 -12.18
CA GLU A 126 1.91 5.29 -12.97
C GLU A 126 1.87 3.77 -12.79
N PHE A 127 3.02 3.09 -12.89
CA PHE A 127 3.15 1.65 -12.64
C PHE A 127 2.64 1.24 -11.25
N ALA A 128 3.03 2.00 -10.22
CA ALA A 128 2.60 1.74 -8.84
C ALA A 128 1.10 2.01 -8.61
N LYS A 129 0.55 3.08 -9.22
CA LYS A 129 -0.89 3.39 -9.17
C LYS A 129 -1.71 2.29 -9.86
N GLU A 130 -1.30 1.85 -11.04
CA GLU A 130 -1.95 0.72 -11.75
C GLU A 130 -1.91 -0.58 -10.94
N LEU A 131 -0.79 -0.87 -10.25
CA LEU A 131 -0.70 -2.02 -9.37
C LEU A 131 -1.74 -1.96 -8.25
N MET A 132 -1.92 -0.79 -7.62
CA MET A 132 -2.92 -0.61 -6.57
C MET A 132 -4.35 -0.82 -7.10
N GLU A 133 -4.67 -0.28 -8.28
CA GLU A 133 -5.97 -0.43 -8.93
C GLU A 133 -6.24 -1.91 -9.32
N ARG A 134 -5.27 -2.55 -9.95
CA ARG A 134 -5.34 -3.99 -10.32
C ARG A 134 -5.54 -4.89 -9.09
N ARG A 135 -4.90 -4.57 -7.95
CA ARG A 135 -5.11 -5.31 -6.69
C ARG A 135 -6.51 -5.11 -6.12
N TYR A 136 -7.05 -3.92 -6.27
CA TYR A 136 -8.44 -3.63 -5.88
C TYR A 136 -9.43 -4.39 -6.78
N GLU A 137 -9.29 -4.31 -8.10
CA GLU A 137 -10.14 -5.03 -9.06
C GLU A 137 -10.15 -6.55 -8.83
N LYS A 138 -8.99 -7.11 -8.47
CA LYS A 138 -8.86 -8.53 -8.11
C LYS A 138 -9.34 -8.86 -6.68
N GLY A 139 -9.90 -7.89 -5.95
CA GLY A 139 -10.38 -8.08 -4.59
C GLY A 139 -9.30 -8.37 -3.54
N LYS A 140 -8.01 -8.17 -3.87
CA LYS A 140 -6.88 -8.37 -2.94
C LYS A 140 -6.79 -7.30 -1.86
N ILE A 141 -7.26 -6.09 -2.15
CA ILE A 141 -7.30 -4.96 -1.23
C ILE A 141 -8.66 -4.26 -1.30
N GLY A 142 -9.08 -3.64 -0.21
CA GLY A 142 -10.32 -2.84 -0.19
C GLY A 142 -10.13 -1.46 -0.83
N PHE A 143 -11.23 -0.83 -1.26
CA PHE A 143 -11.25 0.49 -1.90
C PHE A 143 -10.50 1.56 -1.08
N SER A 144 -10.72 1.61 0.24
CA SER A 144 -10.04 2.54 1.13
C SER A 144 -8.50 2.37 1.11
N THR A 145 -8.02 1.12 1.04
CA THR A 145 -6.58 0.82 0.97
C THR A 145 -6.01 1.25 -0.37
N CYS A 146 -6.72 1.01 -1.47
CA CYS A 146 -6.34 1.47 -2.80
C CYS A 146 -6.22 3.00 -2.85
N LYS A 147 -7.25 3.74 -2.42
CA LYS A 147 -7.24 5.21 -2.42
C LYS A 147 -6.16 5.81 -1.53
N ASN A 148 -5.93 5.24 -0.34
CA ASN A 148 -4.84 5.68 0.52
C ASN A 148 -3.46 5.41 -0.11
N GLY A 149 -3.28 4.23 -0.73
CA GLY A 149 -2.05 3.91 -1.45
C GLY A 149 -1.76 4.90 -2.58
N ILE A 150 -2.76 5.22 -3.41
CA ILE A 150 -2.64 6.24 -4.46
C ILE A 150 -2.31 7.62 -3.86
N SER A 151 -2.93 8.01 -2.75
CA SER A 151 -2.61 9.26 -2.06
C SER A 151 -1.16 9.30 -1.54
N TYR A 152 -0.62 8.18 -1.09
CA TYR A 152 0.78 8.09 -0.68
C TYR A 152 1.74 8.13 -1.87
N LEU A 153 1.38 7.53 -2.99
CA LEU A 153 2.14 7.63 -4.25
C LEU A 153 2.17 9.07 -4.77
N ASN A 154 1.06 9.80 -4.70
CA ASN A 154 1.03 11.23 -5.06
C ASN A 154 1.98 12.06 -4.17
N GLN A 155 2.12 11.74 -2.88
CA GLN A 155 3.06 12.42 -2.01
C GLN A 155 4.53 12.11 -2.36
N PHE A 156 4.81 10.94 -2.92
CA PHE A 156 6.12 10.62 -3.47
C PHE A 156 6.37 11.35 -4.78
N GLU A 157 5.37 11.42 -5.66
CA GLU A 157 5.41 12.20 -6.89
C GLU A 157 5.68 13.70 -6.62
N GLU A 158 4.98 14.29 -5.63
CA GLU A 158 5.24 15.67 -5.18
C GLU A 158 6.68 15.88 -4.70
N TYR A 159 7.24 14.91 -3.97
CA TYR A 159 8.63 14.95 -3.53
C TYR A 159 9.60 14.92 -4.71
N LEU A 160 9.40 14.04 -5.67
CA LEU A 160 10.24 13.95 -6.88
C LEU A 160 10.24 15.27 -7.67
N LEU A 161 9.09 15.94 -7.77
CA LEU A 161 8.97 17.24 -8.42
C LEU A 161 9.69 18.37 -7.65
N LEU A 162 9.83 18.28 -6.32
CA LEU A 162 10.51 19.27 -5.51
C LEU A 162 12.04 19.16 -5.61
N GLU A 163 12.59 17.95 -5.63
CA GLU A 163 14.03 17.71 -5.72
C GLU A 163 14.63 18.24 -7.04
N HIS A 164 13.88 18.21 -8.13
CA HIS A 164 14.34 18.66 -9.44
C HIS A 164 14.26 20.17 -9.68
N LYS A 165 13.69 20.94 -8.77
CA LYS A 165 13.65 22.42 -8.87
C LYS A 165 15.02 23.10 -8.66
N GLY A 166 16.03 22.37 -8.18
CA GLY A 166 17.36 22.89 -7.85
C GLY A 166 18.47 22.66 -8.89
N THR A 167 18.25 21.79 -9.87
CA THR A 167 19.23 21.45 -10.89
C THR A 167 18.76 21.95 -12.27
N HIS A 168 19.50 22.88 -12.83
CA HIS A 168 19.34 23.48 -14.15
C HIS A 168 18.40 22.77 -15.16
N GLY A 169 17.16 23.23 -15.26
CA GLY A 169 16.40 23.29 -16.51
C GLY A 169 15.77 22.02 -17.06
N GLU A 170 16.08 20.84 -16.58
CA GLU A 170 15.41 19.61 -16.99
C GLU A 170 14.43 19.17 -15.91
N HIS A 171 13.14 19.48 -16.09
CA HIS A 171 12.07 18.87 -15.35
C HIS A 171 12.03 17.37 -15.75
N LYS A 172 12.58 16.50 -14.90
CA LYS A 172 12.23 15.08 -14.98
C LYS A 172 10.77 14.96 -14.53
N GLU A 173 9.86 14.98 -15.47
CA GLU A 173 8.42 14.84 -15.21
C GLU A 173 8.06 13.43 -14.71
N PHE A 174 8.98 12.46 -14.86
CA PHE A 174 8.75 11.07 -14.46
C PHE A 174 10.06 10.36 -14.10
N ILE A 175 9.94 9.27 -13.35
CA ILE A 175 11.03 8.37 -12.95
C ILE A 175 10.73 6.97 -13.49
N TYR A 176 11.69 6.35 -14.19
CA TYR A 176 11.52 4.98 -14.66
C TYR A 176 11.54 3.97 -13.49
N VAL A 177 10.89 2.82 -13.69
CA VAL A 177 10.94 1.72 -12.72
C VAL A 177 12.37 1.28 -12.43
N SER A 178 13.25 1.32 -13.43
CA SER A 178 14.68 0.99 -13.32
C SER A 178 15.52 2.03 -12.54
N ASP A 179 15.01 3.26 -12.36
CA ASP A 179 15.74 4.34 -11.69
C ASP A 179 15.53 4.37 -10.18
N ILE A 180 14.64 3.52 -9.68
CA ILE A 180 14.42 3.38 -8.23
C ILE A 180 15.70 2.85 -7.58
N SER A 181 16.16 3.57 -6.56
CA SER A 181 17.35 3.23 -5.79
C SER A 181 17.08 3.32 -4.29
N GLU A 182 17.96 2.70 -3.52
CA GLU A 182 17.92 2.79 -2.06
C GLU A 182 18.11 4.24 -1.57
N ASP A 183 19.08 4.95 -2.15
CA ASP A 183 19.38 6.35 -1.79
C ASP A 183 18.18 7.26 -2.00
N LEU A 184 17.48 7.13 -3.15
CA LEU A 184 16.28 7.90 -3.45
C LEU A 184 15.19 7.71 -2.38
N LEU A 185 14.94 6.45 -1.98
CA LEU A 185 13.91 6.17 -0.98
C LEU A 185 14.35 6.53 0.45
N LEU A 186 15.65 6.45 0.74
CA LEU A 186 16.23 6.96 2.00
C LEU A 186 16.04 8.47 2.12
N ASP A 187 16.29 9.21 1.06
CA ASP A 187 16.15 10.67 1.06
C ASP A 187 14.67 11.07 1.14
N PHE A 188 13.79 10.36 0.44
CA PHE A 188 12.35 10.55 0.64
C PHE A 188 11.92 10.26 2.08
N ARG A 189 12.41 9.19 2.71
CA ARG A 189 12.16 8.90 4.13
C ARG A 189 12.62 10.04 5.03
N LYS A 190 13.85 10.54 4.86
CA LYS A 190 14.39 11.70 5.60
C LYS A 190 13.52 12.94 5.40
N TYR A 191 13.15 13.26 4.15
CA TYR A 191 12.24 14.37 3.83
C TYR A 191 10.93 14.29 4.63
N ARG A 192 10.32 13.10 4.70
CA ARG A 192 9.08 12.89 5.47
C ARG A 192 9.29 13.09 6.98
N LEU A 193 10.41 12.62 7.52
CA LEU A 193 10.74 12.79 8.94
C LEU A 193 11.03 14.25 9.27
N LEU A 194 11.76 14.97 8.42
CA LEU A 194 12.00 16.42 8.56
C LEU A 194 10.70 17.24 8.53
N ALA A 195 9.71 16.77 7.77
CA ALA A 195 8.34 17.31 7.79
C ALA A 195 7.54 16.92 9.07
N LYS A 196 8.21 16.46 10.14
CA LYS A 196 7.65 16.06 11.44
C LYS A 196 6.54 14.99 11.32
N LYS A 197 6.64 14.11 10.34
CA LYS A 197 5.73 12.96 10.24
C LYS A 197 6.22 11.84 11.15
N LYS A 198 5.29 11.22 11.89
CA LYS A 198 5.60 10.06 12.75
C LYS A 198 6.11 8.89 11.91
N ALA A 199 7.02 8.10 12.47
CA ALA A 199 7.59 6.90 11.82
C ALA A 199 6.52 5.96 11.25
N THR A 200 5.43 5.73 12.00
CA THR A 200 4.28 4.93 11.53
C THR A 200 3.60 5.52 10.29
N THR A 201 3.57 6.84 10.14
CA THR A 201 3.01 7.53 8.97
C THR A 201 3.96 7.43 7.78
N VAL A 202 5.27 7.56 8.03
CA VAL A 202 6.30 7.40 7.00
C VAL A 202 6.27 5.98 6.44
N ASN A 203 6.23 4.95 7.29
CA ASN A 203 6.07 3.55 6.86
C ASN A 203 4.83 3.32 6.01
N LYS A 204 3.68 3.92 6.37
CA LYS A 204 2.46 3.84 5.55
C LYS A 204 2.66 4.47 4.17
N THR A 205 3.45 5.56 4.08
CA THR A 205 3.76 6.22 2.81
C THR A 205 4.69 5.35 1.95
N LEU A 206 5.68 4.69 2.56
CA LEU A 206 6.59 3.78 1.87
C LEU A 206 5.91 2.50 1.38
N CYS A 207 4.89 2.02 2.09
CA CYS A 207 4.23 0.74 1.81
C CYS A 207 3.84 0.52 0.33
N PRO A 208 3.08 1.40 -0.35
CA PRO A 208 2.72 1.19 -1.75
C PRO A 208 3.93 1.29 -2.70
N ILE A 209 4.96 2.07 -2.36
CA ILE A 209 6.20 2.18 -3.12
C ILE A 209 6.95 0.85 -3.07
N LEU A 210 7.18 0.30 -1.87
CA LEU A 210 7.88 -0.97 -1.68
C LEU A 210 7.12 -2.16 -2.27
N GLN A 211 5.79 -2.14 -2.23
CA GLN A 211 4.96 -3.15 -2.91
C GLN A 211 5.10 -3.08 -4.44
N ALA A 212 5.24 -1.87 -5.00
CA ALA A 212 5.52 -1.71 -6.42
C ALA A 212 6.93 -2.20 -6.77
N CYS A 213 7.93 -1.94 -5.93
CA CYS A 213 9.29 -2.46 -6.10
C CYS A 213 9.32 -4.00 -6.03
N GLU A 214 8.61 -4.60 -5.07
CA GLU A 214 8.48 -6.06 -4.99
C GLU A 214 7.86 -6.64 -6.27
N TYR A 215 6.81 -6.01 -6.79
CA TYR A 215 6.19 -6.44 -8.04
C TYR A 215 7.11 -6.23 -9.24
N ALA A 216 7.85 -5.12 -9.30
CA ALA A 216 8.87 -4.86 -10.32
C ALA A 216 9.99 -5.91 -10.28
N CYS A 217 10.39 -6.37 -9.08
CA CYS A 217 11.34 -7.46 -8.90
C CYS A 217 10.79 -8.80 -9.43
N GLN A 218 9.52 -9.12 -9.16
CA GLN A 218 8.86 -10.31 -9.71
C GLN A 218 8.80 -10.31 -11.24
N LEU A 219 8.71 -9.12 -11.85
CA LEU A 219 8.76 -8.92 -13.30
C LEU A 219 10.20 -8.88 -13.86
N GLY A 220 11.21 -8.87 -12.96
CA GLY A 220 12.62 -8.80 -13.32
C GLY A 220 13.10 -7.41 -13.79
N TYR A 221 12.37 -6.34 -13.46
CA TYR A 221 12.75 -4.95 -13.76
C TYR A 221 13.82 -4.42 -12.80
N ILE A 222 13.82 -4.90 -11.57
CA ILE A 222 14.86 -4.63 -10.58
C ILE A 222 15.41 -5.95 -10.01
N SER A 223 16.63 -5.92 -9.51
CA SER A 223 17.28 -7.12 -8.96
C SER A 223 16.70 -7.53 -7.60
N HIS A 224 16.80 -8.81 -7.26
CA HIS A 224 16.44 -9.32 -5.92
C HIS A 224 17.25 -8.66 -4.81
N GLN A 225 18.53 -8.35 -5.05
CA GLN A 225 19.40 -7.70 -4.07
C GLN A 225 18.90 -6.28 -3.78
N LEU A 226 18.60 -5.49 -4.82
CA LEU A 226 18.03 -4.15 -4.64
C LEU A 226 16.68 -4.22 -3.91
N ASN A 227 15.78 -5.12 -4.33
CA ASN A 227 14.49 -5.24 -3.64
C ASN A 227 14.65 -5.59 -2.15
N ALA A 228 15.60 -6.46 -1.79
CA ALA A 228 15.87 -6.80 -0.40
C ALA A 228 16.31 -5.56 0.40
N SER A 229 17.28 -4.77 -0.11
CA SER A 229 17.70 -3.54 0.58
C SER A 229 16.58 -2.51 0.70
N LEU A 230 15.70 -2.41 -0.33
CA LEU A 230 14.54 -1.52 -0.26
C LEU A 230 13.53 -1.94 0.83
N GLN A 231 13.29 -3.24 1.01
CA GLN A 231 12.38 -3.72 2.07
C GLN A 231 12.90 -3.42 3.48
N ASP A 232 14.22 -3.31 3.68
CA ASP A 232 14.84 -2.93 4.95
C ASP A 232 14.65 -1.43 5.30
N LEU A 233 14.11 -0.63 4.37
CA LEU A 233 13.79 0.77 4.62
C LEU A 233 12.60 0.99 5.57
N TYR A 234 11.81 -0.04 5.86
CA TYR A 234 10.81 0.05 6.91
C TYR A 234 11.46 0.31 8.27
N MET A 235 11.02 1.37 8.93
CA MET A 235 11.48 1.65 10.30
C MET A 235 10.91 0.60 11.25
N LYS A 236 11.80 -0.03 12.04
CA LYS A 236 11.45 -1.04 13.04
C LYS A 236 10.72 -0.42 14.24
N GLU A 237 10.10 -1.25 15.07
CA GLU A 237 9.42 -0.77 16.28
C GLU A 237 10.39 -0.06 17.26
N GLU A 238 11.62 -0.51 17.32
CA GLU A 238 12.71 0.08 18.12
C GLU A 238 13.03 1.52 17.70
N ASP A 239 12.96 1.82 16.40
CA ASP A 239 13.15 3.18 15.86
C ASP A 239 11.96 4.11 16.16
N ARG A 240 10.90 3.58 16.77
CA ARG A 240 9.66 4.32 17.11
C ARG A 240 9.55 4.68 18.59
N LEU A 241 10.54 4.31 19.39
CA LEU A 241 10.56 4.54 20.85
C LEU A 241 10.55 6.02 21.23
N ASP A 242 10.97 6.91 20.31
CA ASP A 242 10.86 8.36 20.45
C ASP A 242 9.46 8.91 20.08
N GLU A 243 8.51 8.06 19.67
CA GLU A 243 7.13 8.48 19.59
C GLU A 243 6.64 8.72 21.02
N GLU A 244 6.61 10.01 21.41
CA GLU A 244 5.92 10.50 22.61
C GLU A 244 4.69 9.65 22.92
N GLU A 245 4.48 9.37 24.19
CA GLU A 245 3.33 8.69 24.79
C GLU A 245 2.11 8.76 23.89
N ARG A 246 1.52 7.61 23.59
CA ARG A 246 0.31 7.54 22.76
C ARG A 246 -0.78 8.31 23.47
N ASN A 247 -0.83 9.62 23.23
CA ASN A 247 -1.83 10.49 23.84
C ASN A 247 -3.22 10.13 23.29
N ILE A 248 -3.82 9.06 23.84
CA ILE A 248 -5.16 8.60 23.48
C ILE A 248 -6.15 9.60 24.05
N LYS A 249 -6.84 10.27 23.15
CA LYS A 249 -7.89 11.21 23.52
C LYS A 249 -9.15 10.46 23.96
N TYR A 250 -9.49 10.55 25.22
CA TYR A 250 -10.72 10.02 25.79
C TYR A 250 -11.34 11.03 26.77
N LEU A 251 -12.57 10.81 27.19
CA LEU A 251 -13.25 11.62 28.20
C LEU A 251 -13.23 10.90 29.55
N THR A 252 -12.92 11.62 30.61
CA THR A 252 -13.18 11.16 31.98
C THR A 252 -14.68 11.12 32.25
N GLU A 253 -15.11 10.50 33.36
CA GLU A 253 -16.52 10.45 33.75
C GLU A 253 -17.11 11.84 33.97
N GLU A 254 -16.34 12.76 34.56
CA GLU A 254 -16.75 14.15 34.79
C GLU A 254 -17.01 14.87 33.46
N ARG A 255 -16.09 14.73 32.48
CA ARG A 255 -16.25 15.31 31.12
C ARG A 255 -17.40 14.68 30.34
N LEU A 256 -17.63 13.38 30.53
CA LEU A 256 -18.77 12.70 29.94
C LEU A 256 -20.10 13.23 30.55
N ALA A 257 -20.16 13.40 31.87
CA ALA A 257 -21.31 14.00 32.54
C ALA A 257 -21.56 15.46 32.09
N GLU A 258 -20.49 16.26 31.95
CA GLU A 258 -20.54 17.61 31.38
C GLU A 258 -21.09 17.60 29.97
N LEU A 259 -20.61 16.69 29.08
CA LEU A 259 -21.10 16.53 27.73
C LEU A 259 -22.60 16.18 27.67
N VAL A 260 -23.07 15.34 28.58
CA VAL A 260 -24.49 14.99 28.64
C VAL A 260 -25.32 16.17 29.16
N SER A 261 -24.80 16.96 30.11
CA SER A 261 -25.53 18.12 30.67
C SER A 261 -25.83 19.20 29.63
N VAL A 262 -24.91 19.42 28.69
CA VAL A 262 -25.12 20.46 27.63
C VAL A 262 -26.07 20.01 26.53
N TYR A 263 -26.46 18.75 26.47
CA TYR A 263 -27.35 18.24 25.45
C TYR A 263 -28.62 19.08 25.25
N ASN A 264 -29.25 19.52 26.37
CA ASN A 264 -30.48 20.30 26.34
C ASN A 264 -30.26 21.77 25.98
N THR A 265 -29.04 22.29 26.09
CA THR A 265 -28.69 23.68 25.78
C THR A 265 -28.31 23.87 24.30
N ILE A 266 -28.10 22.78 23.56
CA ILE A 266 -27.79 22.86 22.13
C ILE A 266 -29.04 23.27 21.35
N GLU A 267 -29.03 24.49 20.81
CA GLU A 267 -30.14 25.03 20.03
C GLU A 267 -30.21 24.45 18.61
N GLN A 268 -29.07 24.14 18.01
CA GLN A 268 -29.00 23.64 16.64
C GLN A 268 -29.44 22.16 16.57
N PRO A 269 -30.58 21.83 15.92
CA PRO A 269 -31.12 20.46 15.92
C PRO A 269 -30.12 19.43 15.38
N ARG A 270 -29.43 19.76 14.27
CA ARG A 270 -28.48 18.82 13.64
C ARG A 270 -27.24 18.57 14.51
N ARG A 271 -26.75 19.58 15.24
CA ARG A 271 -25.65 19.41 16.19
C ARG A 271 -26.07 18.48 17.35
N LYS A 272 -27.30 18.64 17.83
CA LYS A 272 -27.87 17.77 18.86
C LYS A 272 -27.98 16.32 18.40
N GLU A 273 -28.41 16.08 17.16
CA GLU A 273 -28.46 14.77 16.54
C GLU A 273 -27.06 14.12 16.41
N PHE A 274 -26.04 14.90 16.06
CA PHE A 274 -24.67 14.37 15.99
C PHE A 274 -24.13 13.99 17.38
N LEU A 275 -24.50 14.73 18.42
CA LEU A 275 -24.19 14.32 19.81
C LEU A 275 -24.92 13.04 20.19
N GLU A 276 -26.19 12.89 19.81
CA GLU A 276 -26.94 11.64 20.03
C GLU A 276 -26.28 10.44 19.35
N MET A 277 -25.79 10.60 18.10
CA MET A 277 -25.04 9.55 17.40
C MET A 277 -23.72 9.22 18.11
N TRP A 278 -23.04 10.22 18.67
CA TRP A 278 -21.84 10.02 19.47
C TRP A 278 -22.14 9.25 20.77
N LEU A 279 -23.19 9.65 21.49
CA LEU A 279 -23.65 8.95 22.71
C LEU A 279 -24.11 7.53 22.38
N PHE A 280 -24.82 7.35 21.27
CA PHE A 280 -25.17 6.02 20.80
C PHE A 280 -23.92 5.16 20.56
N ALA A 281 -22.92 5.70 19.83
CA ALA A 281 -21.68 4.98 19.58
C ALA A 281 -20.94 4.61 20.87
N PHE A 282 -20.92 5.51 21.87
CA PHE A 282 -20.35 5.24 23.17
C PHE A 282 -21.09 4.08 23.87
N HIS A 283 -22.40 4.16 24.02
CA HIS A 283 -23.20 3.10 24.67
C HIS A 283 -23.25 1.79 23.88
N ALA A 284 -23.02 1.86 22.55
CA ALA A 284 -22.86 0.70 21.69
C ALA A 284 -21.40 0.19 21.66
N CYS A 285 -20.74 0.19 22.83
CA CYS A 285 -19.38 -0.33 23.02
C CYS A 285 -18.36 0.29 22.06
N GLY A 286 -18.43 1.59 21.85
CA GLY A 286 -17.50 2.30 20.97
C GLY A 286 -17.66 1.93 19.48
N MET A 287 -18.91 1.79 19.01
CA MET A 287 -19.20 1.47 17.61
C MET A 287 -18.56 2.48 16.67
N ARG A 288 -17.92 2.01 15.58
CA ARG A 288 -17.27 2.91 14.63
C ARG A 288 -18.30 3.73 13.86
N MET A 289 -17.94 4.96 13.47
CA MET A 289 -18.81 5.88 12.73
C MET A 289 -19.42 5.24 11.48
N VAL A 290 -18.63 4.49 10.69
CA VAL A 290 -19.14 3.81 9.50
C VAL A 290 -20.17 2.73 9.85
N ASP A 291 -20.03 2.05 10.99
CA ASP A 291 -20.96 1.03 11.43
C ASP A 291 -22.24 1.66 11.97
N VAL A 292 -22.17 2.82 12.65
CA VAL A 292 -23.33 3.65 13.03
C VAL A 292 -24.06 4.16 11.78
N MET A 293 -23.32 4.71 10.80
CA MET A 293 -23.90 5.19 9.53
C MET A 293 -24.66 4.12 8.77
N THR A 294 -24.16 2.88 8.79
CA THR A 294 -24.75 1.74 8.05
C THR A 294 -25.58 0.80 8.94
N LEU A 295 -25.92 1.22 10.17
CA LEU A 295 -26.76 0.42 11.07
C LEU A 295 -28.20 0.42 10.54
N ARG A 296 -28.79 -0.77 10.39
CA ARG A 296 -30.15 -0.95 9.89
C ARG A 296 -31.06 -1.42 11.01
N TRP A 297 -32.35 -1.12 10.92
CA TRP A 297 -33.35 -1.60 11.88
C TRP A 297 -33.37 -3.12 11.98
N LYS A 298 -33.14 -3.84 10.88
CA LYS A 298 -33.04 -5.30 10.88
C LYS A 298 -31.81 -5.87 11.62
N ASP A 299 -30.81 -5.03 11.91
CA ASP A 299 -29.63 -5.44 12.68
C ASP A 299 -29.92 -5.42 14.21
N ILE A 300 -31.14 -4.99 14.61
CA ILE A 300 -31.56 -4.82 16.00
C ILE A 300 -32.66 -5.83 16.33
N ASP A 301 -32.44 -6.67 17.33
CA ASP A 301 -33.42 -7.60 17.87
C ASP A 301 -33.91 -7.11 19.24
N PHE A 302 -35.04 -6.41 19.26
CA PHE A 302 -35.62 -5.90 20.50
C PHE A 302 -36.15 -7.01 21.42
N ASN A 303 -36.52 -8.18 20.87
CA ASN A 303 -37.00 -9.30 21.67
C ASN A 303 -35.86 -10.00 22.43
N LYS A 304 -34.72 -10.10 21.80
CA LYS A 304 -33.50 -10.71 22.38
C LYS A 304 -32.58 -9.69 23.02
N ASN A 305 -32.93 -8.40 22.97
CA ASN A 305 -32.18 -7.30 23.54
C ASN A 305 -30.73 -7.17 23.07
N PHE A 306 -30.48 -7.25 21.74
CA PHE A 306 -29.15 -7.01 21.18
C PHE A 306 -29.13 -6.37 19.79
N ILE A 307 -28.01 -5.74 19.46
CA ILE A 307 -27.63 -5.32 18.11
C ILE A 307 -26.66 -6.36 17.55
N SER A 308 -26.94 -6.91 16.37
CA SER A 308 -26.04 -7.83 15.65
C SER A 308 -25.57 -7.20 14.36
N LYS A 309 -24.37 -6.64 14.36
CA LYS A 309 -23.81 -5.89 13.23
C LYS A 309 -22.55 -6.56 12.66
N ILE A 310 -22.53 -6.79 11.36
CA ILE A 310 -21.28 -7.11 10.65
C ILE A 310 -20.55 -5.78 10.42
N GLN A 311 -19.38 -5.65 11.02
CA GLN A 311 -18.57 -4.42 10.91
C GLN A 311 -18.06 -4.22 9.48
N VAL A 312 -18.19 -3.01 8.97
CA VAL A 312 -17.78 -2.67 7.59
C VAL A 312 -16.28 -2.87 7.39
N LYS A 313 -15.46 -2.48 8.39
CA LYS A 313 -13.99 -2.51 8.27
C LYS A 313 -13.40 -3.91 8.42
N THR A 314 -13.85 -4.68 9.42
CA THR A 314 -13.21 -5.96 9.81
C THR A 314 -13.96 -7.18 9.35
N ARG A 315 -15.19 -7.01 8.85
CA ARG A 315 -16.12 -8.07 8.47
C ARG A 315 -16.51 -9.02 9.62
N ASN A 316 -16.07 -8.72 10.82
CA ASN A 316 -16.45 -9.48 12.02
C ASN A 316 -17.88 -9.13 12.43
N ARG A 317 -18.62 -10.14 12.87
CA ARG A 317 -19.93 -9.94 13.50
C ARG A 317 -19.70 -9.46 14.93
N ASN A 318 -20.29 -8.32 15.28
CA ASN A 318 -20.31 -7.79 16.63
C ASN A 318 -21.73 -7.88 17.21
N THR A 319 -21.86 -8.41 18.42
CA THR A 319 -23.14 -8.51 19.14
C THR A 319 -23.05 -7.66 20.38
N ILE A 320 -23.88 -6.64 20.48
CA ILE A 320 -23.88 -5.64 21.53
C ILE A 320 -25.23 -5.70 22.27
N PRO A 321 -25.26 -5.92 23.58
CA PRO A 321 -26.49 -5.87 24.37
C PRO A 321 -27.16 -4.49 24.31
N LEU A 322 -28.49 -4.45 24.22
CA LEU A 322 -29.26 -3.22 24.31
C LEU A 322 -29.35 -2.77 25.76
N SER A 323 -28.73 -1.63 26.04
CA SER A 323 -28.91 -0.93 27.32
C SER A 323 -30.05 0.10 27.23
N GLU A 324 -30.55 0.54 28.37
CA GLU A 324 -31.63 1.54 28.41
C GLU A 324 -31.27 2.84 27.63
N PRO A 325 -30.06 3.43 27.73
CA PRO A 325 -29.68 4.57 26.93
C PRO A 325 -29.76 4.31 25.42
N LEU A 326 -29.36 3.11 24.95
CA LEU A 326 -29.47 2.73 23.54
C LEU A 326 -30.94 2.67 23.10
N ILE A 327 -31.79 2.04 23.89
CA ILE A 327 -33.23 1.92 23.58
C ILE A 327 -33.84 3.32 23.43
N ARG A 328 -33.60 4.23 24.39
CA ARG A 328 -34.11 5.61 24.33
C ARG A 328 -33.68 6.36 23.09
N ILE A 329 -32.41 6.23 22.67
CA ILE A 329 -31.94 6.86 21.44
C ILE A 329 -32.62 6.22 20.22
N LEU A 330 -32.70 4.90 20.16
CA LEU A 330 -33.35 4.18 19.06
C LEU A 330 -34.82 4.57 18.91
N GLU A 331 -35.57 4.65 20.00
CA GLU A 331 -36.97 5.07 19.98
C GLU A 331 -37.14 6.47 19.40
N LYS A 332 -36.27 7.40 19.76
CA LYS A 332 -36.27 8.77 19.21
C LYS A 332 -36.03 8.83 17.70
N TRP A 333 -35.20 7.91 17.18
CA TRP A 333 -34.88 7.86 15.74
C TRP A 333 -35.85 7.01 14.94
N LYS A 334 -36.76 6.27 15.58
CA LYS A 334 -37.73 5.40 14.93
C LYS A 334 -38.67 6.22 14.03
N GLY A 335 -38.85 5.72 12.81
CA GLY A 335 -39.76 6.33 11.81
C GLY A 335 -39.14 7.41 10.92
N ARG A 336 -37.91 7.86 11.17
CA ARG A 336 -37.22 8.84 10.32
C ARG A 336 -36.74 8.26 9.00
N ASN A 337 -36.28 7.03 9.03
CA ASN A 337 -35.83 6.26 7.87
C ASN A 337 -36.26 4.80 8.06
N LYS A 338 -36.79 4.18 7.02
CA LYS A 338 -37.36 2.81 7.11
C LYS A 338 -36.30 1.72 7.15
N VAL A 339 -35.10 2.01 6.64
CA VAL A 339 -34.00 1.04 6.49
C VAL A 339 -32.90 1.27 7.52
N PHE A 340 -32.36 2.49 7.55
CA PHE A 340 -31.25 2.86 8.43
C PHE A 340 -31.73 3.49 9.73
N VAL A 341 -31.04 3.22 10.83
CA VAL A 341 -31.37 3.79 12.15
C VAL A 341 -31.19 5.30 12.13
N PHE A 342 -30.04 5.75 11.63
CA PHE A 342 -29.75 7.16 11.46
C PHE A 342 -29.92 7.57 9.99
N ASP A 343 -30.49 8.75 9.75
CA ASP A 343 -30.83 9.27 8.42
C ASP A 343 -29.62 9.84 7.66
N LEU A 344 -28.45 9.17 7.78
CA LEU A 344 -27.23 9.55 7.09
C LEU A 344 -27.15 9.00 5.67
N LEU A 345 -27.94 7.98 5.37
CA LEU A 345 -28.01 7.33 4.07
C LEU A 345 -29.45 7.26 3.59
N PRO A 346 -29.71 7.41 2.28
CA PRO A 346 -31.04 7.18 1.72
C PRO A 346 -31.45 5.71 1.83
N GLU A 347 -32.76 5.45 1.90
CA GLU A 347 -33.30 4.09 2.09
C GLU A 347 -32.85 3.08 1.03
N ASN A 348 -32.65 3.53 -0.21
CA ASN A 348 -32.20 2.72 -1.35
C ASN A 348 -30.66 2.63 -1.48
N PHE A 349 -29.88 3.07 -0.45
CA PHE A 349 -28.43 3.04 -0.52
C PHE A 349 -27.88 1.61 -0.55
N ASP A 350 -27.04 1.31 -1.56
CA ASP A 350 -26.37 0.01 -1.62
C ASP A 350 -25.17 -0.04 -0.66
N ILE A 351 -25.30 -0.83 0.38
CA ILE A 351 -24.22 -1.07 1.36
C ILE A 351 -23.08 -1.96 0.83
N ASN A 352 -23.20 -2.55 -0.35
CA ASN A 352 -22.13 -3.32 -0.99
C ASN A 352 -21.27 -2.44 -1.91
N ASP A 353 -21.75 -1.24 -2.25
CA ASP A 353 -20.93 -0.25 -2.95
C ASP A 353 -19.89 0.36 -2.00
N HIS A 354 -18.69 -0.24 -2.01
CA HIS A 354 -17.60 0.17 -1.13
C HIS A 354 -17.08 1.58 -1.40
N GLU A 355 -17.17 2.03 -2.64
CA GLU A 355 -16.78 3.39 -3.02
C GLU A 355 -17.78 4.42 -2.50
N ALA A 356 -19.07 4.18 -2.69
CA ALA A 356 -20.11 5.04 -2.16
C ALA A 356 -20.06 5.11 -0.62
N ILE A 357 -19.84 3.98 0.07
CA ILE A 357 -19.62 3.95 1.51
C ILE A 357 -18.41 4.80 1.91
N TYR A 358 -17.28 4.66 1.21
CA TYR A 358 -16.07 5.42 1.51
C TYR A 358 -16.30 6.92 1.38
N ARG A 359 -16.93 7.36 0.27
CA ARG A 359 -17.25 8.78 0.02
C ARG A 359 -18.22 9.34 1.07
N ARG A 360 -19.32 8.63 1.35
CA ARG A 360 -20.30 9.04 2.37
C ARG A 360 -19.72 9.08 3.77
N ARG A 361 -18.95 8.05 4.15
CA ARG A 361 -18.24 8.01 5.44
C ARG A 361 -17.34 9.23 5.61
N ASN A 362 -16.52 9.58 4.62
CA ASN A 362 -15.60 10.71 4.72
C ASN A 362 -16.36 12.03 4.84
N SER A 363 -17.39 12.23 4.04
CA SER A 363 -18.25 13.42 4.11
C SER A 363 -18.89 13.57 5.49
N TRP A 364 -19.58 12.53 5.96
CA TRP A 364 -20.26 12.59 7.26
C TRP A 364 -19.28 12.67 8.43
N ASN A 365 -18.16 11.96 8.37
CA ASN A 365 -17.14 12.04 9.41
C ASN A 365 -16.58 13.46 9.56
N ASN A 366 -16.35 14.16 8.47
CA ASN A 366 -15.92 15.56 8.50
C ASN A 366 -17.01 16.47 9.09
N THR A 367 -18.26 16.35 8.64
CA THR A 367 -19.38 17.15 9.12
C THR A 367 -19.65 16.92 10.60
N ILE A 368 -19.73 15.67 11.04
CA ILE A 368 -19.97 15.30 12.43
C ILE A 368 -18.82 15.78 13.32
N ASN A 369 -17.56 15.52 12.92
CA ASN A 369 -16.41 15.95 13.73
C ASN A 369 -16.30 17.47 13.83
N THR A 370 -16.64 18.22 12.77
CA THR A 370 -16.69 19.69 12.86
C THR A 370 -17.73 20.14 13.90
N SER A 371 -18.91 19.54 13.89
CA SER A 371 -19.96 19.84 14.85
C SER A 371 -19.58 19.47 16.29
N LEU A 372 -18.95 18.29 16.50
CA LEU A 372 -18.49 17.84 17.81
C LEU A 372 -17.36 18.73 18.36
N ARG A 373 -16.44 19.22 17.51
CA ARG A 373 -15.42 20.20 17.92
C ARG A 373 -16.03 21.51 18.39
N CYS A 374 -17.09 21.98 17.75
CA CYS A 374 -17.80 23.16 18.25
C CYS A 374 -18.33 22.93 19.68
N ILE A 375 -18.87 21.74 19.99
CA ILE A 375 -19.34 21.42 21.34
C ILE A 375 -18.18 21.45 22.34
N SER A 376 -17.05 20.82 22.05
CA SER A 376 -15.89 20.86 22.95
C SER A 376 -15.30 22.26 23.10
N HIS A 377 -15.36 23.08 22.07
CA HIS A 377 -14.97 24.49 22.14
C HIS A 377 -15.92 25.33 22.99
N ASP A 378 -17.23 25.14 22.85
CA ASP A 378 -18.25 25.81 23.67
C ASP A 378 -18.09 25.45 25.17
N LEU A 379 -17.68 24.19 25.45
CA LEU A 379 -17.30 23.69 26.78
C LEU A 379 -15.92 24.17 27.25
N LYS A 380 -15.18 24.93 26.43
CA LYS A 380 -13.82 25.40 26.72
C LYS A 380 -12.81 24.25 27.01
N TRP A 381 -13.01 23.11 26.38
CA TRP A 381 -12.06 22.03 26.49
C TRP A 381 -10.80 22.31 25.68
N ASN A 382 -9.65 21.92 26.21
CA ASN A 382 -8.37 21.96 25.50
C ASN A 382 -8.18 20.78 24.53
N GLN A 383 -9.18 19.88 24.44
CA GLN A 383 -9.17 18.70 23.61
C GLN A 383 -10.35 18.70 22.65
N ASP A 384 -10.08 18.47 21.37
CA ASP A 384 -11.14 18.29 20.38
C ASP A 384 -11.97 17.04 20.62
N LEU A 385 -13.30 17.20 20.69
CA LEU A 385 -14.22 16.09 20.65
C LEU A 385 -14.36 15.62 19.19
N THR A 386 -14.07 14.34 18.93
CA THR A 386 -14.28 13.70 17.64
C THR A 386 -15.12 12.44 17.83
N PHE A 387 -15.70 11.93 16.75
CA PHE A 387 -16.52 10.73 16.84
C PHE A 387 -15.75 9.53 17.39
N TYR A 388 -14.46 9.40 17.02
CA TYR A 388 -13.63 8.29 17.47
C TYR A 388 -13.29 8.32 18.96
N VAL A 389 -13.37 9.49 19.59
CA VAL A 389 -13.21 9.65 21.06
C VAL A 389 -14.25 8.81 21.81
N SER A 390 -15.47 8.62 21.28
CA SER A 390 -16.48 7.76 21.93
C SER A 390 -15.97 6.35 22.16
N ARG A 391 -15.22 5.81 21.21
CA ARG A 391 -14.66 4.46 21.28
C ARG A 391 -13.53 4.34 22.31
N HIS A 392 -12.63 5.32 22.34
CA HIS A 392 -11.56 5.35 23.33
C HIS A 392 -12.13 5.57 24.74
N THR A 393 -13.08 6.49 24.88
CA THR A 393 -13.77 6.74 26.14
C THR A 393 -14.43 5.47 26.68
N TRP A 394 -15.20 4.78 25.85
CA TRP A 394 -15.84 3.54 26.27
C TRP A 394 -14.82 2.49 26.72
N ALA A 395 -13.73 2.29 25.96
CA ALA A 395 -12.73 1.27 26.28
C ALA A 395 -11.96 1.59 27.57
N VAL A 396 -11.55 2.86 27.76
CA VAL A 396 -10.82 3.28 28.97
C VAL A 396 -11.72 3.19 30.20
N LEU A 397 -12.96 3.67 30.11
CA LEU A 397 -13.90 3.58 31.25
C LEU A 397 -14.27 2.13 31.57
N ALA A 398 -14.44 1.27 30.54
CA ALA A 398 -14.69 -0.16 30.80
C ALA A 398 -13.51 -0.82 31.53
N LEU A 399 -12.26 -0.50 31.20
CA LEU A 399 -11.08 -0.95 31.94
C LEU A 399 -11.07 -0.42 33.37
N ALA A 400 -11.34 0.87 33.57
CA ALA A 400 -11.39 1.49 34.87
C ALA A 400 -12.46 0.83 35.78
N HIS A 401 -13.56 0.35 35.19
CA HIS A 401 -14.61 -0.41 35.87
C HIS A 401 -14.34 -1.92 35.98
N GLY A 402 -13.12 -2.36 35.63
CA GLY A 402 -12.67 -3.72 35.87
C GLY A 402 -13.03 -4.75 34.78
N ALA A 403 -13.46 -4.30 33.61
CA ALA A 403 -13.65 -5.20 32.46
C ALA A 403 -12.31 -5.76 31.96
N GLU A 404 -12.30 -7.02 31.60
CA GLU A 404 -11.09 -7.66 31.04
C GLU A 404 -10.80 -7.20 29.60
N ILE A 405 -9.51 -7.13 29.24
CA ILE A 405 -9.08 -6.77 27.88
C ILE A 405 -9.72 -7.67 26.82
N SER A 406 -9.88 -8.96 27.13
CA SER A 406 -10.53 -9.95 26.27
C SER A 406 -11.99 -9.60 25.97
N GLU A 407 -12.73 -9.15 26.97
CA GLU A 407 -14.13 -8.73 26.85
C GLU A 407 -14.24 -7.43 26.04
N ILE A 408 -13.39 -6.46 26.36
CA ILE A 408 -13.30 -5.18 25.63
C ILE A 408 -12.96 -5.44 24.16
N SER A 409 -11.96 -6.27 23.89
CA SER A 409 -11.57 -6.64 22.53
C SER A 409 -12.74 -7.23 21.73
N ARG A 410 -13.50 -8.15 22.35
CA ARG A 410 -14.67 -8.77 21.74
C ARG A 410 -15.77 -7.74 21.46
N LEU A 411 -16.10 -6.87 22.42
CA LEU A 411 -17.13 -5.84 22.27
C LEU A 411 -16.74 -4.73 21.29
N LEU A 412 -15.47 -4.40 21.22
CA LEU A 412 -14.94 -3.51 20.18
C LEU A 412 -14.91 -4.19 18.77
N GLY A 413 -14.98 -5.52 18.72
CA GLY A 413 -14.88 -6.29 17.47
C GLY A 413 -13.48 -6.23 16.85
N HIS A 414 -12.45 -6.33 17.68
CA HIS A 414 -11.06 -6.50 17.20
C HIS A 414 -10.83 -7.95 16.79
N ALA A 415 -9.92 -8.15 15.81
CA ALA A 415 -9.58 -9.49 15.34
C ALA A 415 -8.70 -10.25 16.35
N SER A 416 -7.97 -9.53 17.23
CA SER A 416 -7.15 -10.11 18.31
C SER A 416 -7.12 -9.18 19.51
N THR A 417 -6.87 -9.77 20.70
CA THR A 417 -6.67 -9.01 21.95
C THR A 417 -5.44 -8.11 21.90
N GLY A 418 -4.39 -8.51 21.21
CA GLY A 418 -3.17 -7.72 21.06
C GLY A 418 -3.36 -6.33 20.47
N VAL A 419 -4.43 -6.10 19.70
CA VAL A 419 -4.80 -4.74 19.23
C VAL A 419 -5.28 -3.90 20.42
N THR A 420 -6.08 -4.48 21.30
CA THR A 420 -6.64 -3.80 22.49
C THR A 420 -5.55 -3.55 23.53
N GLU A 421 -4.72 -4.55 23.80
CA GLU A 421 -3.58 -4.44 24.71
C GLU A 421 -2.62 -3.34 24.28
N ARG A 422 -2.20 -3.36 23.01
CA ARG A 422 -1.27 -2.34 22.48
C ARG A 422 -1.81 -0.91 22.62
N VAL A 423 -3.13 -0.72 22.54
CA VAL A 423 -3.76 0.61 22.59
C VAL A 423 -4.01 1.05 24.02
N TYR A 424 -4.42 0.15 24.90
CA TYR A 424 -4.96 0.51 26.23
C TYR A 424 -4.15 -0.05 27.41
N ALA A 425 -3.00 -0.70 27.17
CA ALA A 425 -2.16 -1.28 28.24
C ALA A 425 -1.72 -0.24 29.29
N GLU A 426 -1.50 1.01 28.88
CA GLU A 426 -1.11 2.11 29.78
C GLU A 426 -2.17 2.47 30.83
N PHE A 427 -3.44 2.08 30.60
CA PHE A 427 -4.55 2.30 31.53
C PHE A 427 -4.75 1.13 32.52
N LEU A 428 -3.83 0.15 32.54
CA LEU A 428 -3.86 -1.01 33.43
C LEU A 428 -3.12 -0.85 34.80
N PRO A 429 -2.29 0.18 35.06
CA PRO A 429 -1.37 0.18 36.22
C PRO A 429 -2.08 -0.04 37.58
N ASP A 430 -3.25 0.51 37.78
CA ASP A 430 -3.99 0.38 39.04
C ASP A 430 -4.49 -1.05 39.27
N ASN A 431 -4.77 -1.80 38.19
CA ASN A 431 -5.18 -3.20 38.30
C ASN A 431 -4.00 -4.12 38.65
N LEU A 432 -2.77 -3.81 38.21
CA LEU A 432 -1.60 -4.62 38.53
C LEU A 432 -1.29 -4.57 40.04
N ALA A 433 -1.36 -3.41 40.67
CA ALA A 433 -1.19 -3.27 42.11
C ALA A 433 -2.25 -4.10 42.87
N THR A 434 -3.51 -4.07 42.40
CA THR A 434 -4.61 -4.86 42.97
C THR A 434 -4.41 -6.37 42.78
N VAL A 435 -3.91 -6.80 41.59
CA VAL A 435 -3.57 -8.20 41.32
C VAL A 435 -2.43 -8.65 42.23
N VAL A 436 -1.36 -7.86 42.36
CA VAL A 436 -0.23 -8.16 43.25
C VAL A 436 -0.70 -8.25 44.69
N SER A 437 -1.57 -7.35 45.14
CA SER A 437 -2.13 -7.39 46.51
C SER A 437 -3.05 -8.61 46.75
N LYS A 438 -3.84 -9.02 45.74
CA LYS A 438 -4.70 -10.21 45.79
C LYS A 438 -3.92 -11.52 45.81
N LEU A 439 -2.74 -11.55 45.20
CA LEU A 439 -1.90 -12.75 45.17
C LEU A 439 -1.34 -13.11 46.56
N GLY A 440 -1.25 -12.16 47.47
CA GLY A 440 -1.02 -12.41 48.91
C GLY A 440 0.23 -13.27 49.23
N PHE A 441 1.20 -13.29 48.31
CA PHE A 441 2.42 -14.09 48.52
C PHE A 441 3.32 -13.43 49.55
N CYS A 442 3.01 -13.67 50.82
CA CYS A 442 3.87 -13.36 51.98
C CYS A 442 4.90 -14.49 52.18
N PHE A 443 5.67 -14.83 51.17
CA PHE A 443 6.84 -15.72 51.34
C PHE A 443 8.10 -14.89 51.65
N ILE A 444 8.01 -14.01 52.62
CA ILE A 444 9.19 -13.30 53.09
C ILE A 444 9.61 -13.98 54.40
N PRO A 445 10.87 -14.44 54.60
CA PRO A 445 11.33 -14.85 55.89
C PRO A 445 11.20 -13.71 56.89
N ASP A 446 10.82 -14.03 58.12
CA ASP A 446 10.68 -13.01 59.17
C ASP A 446 12.05 -12.36 59.39
N MET A 447 12.24 -11.19 58.81
CA MET A 447 13.50 -10.43 58.90
C MET A 447 13.74 -9.82 60.27
N ASN A 448 12.79 -10.00 61.20
CA ASN A 448 12.81 -9.50 62.57
C ASN A 448 13.01 -10.63 63.60
N ALA A 449 13.17 -11.90 63.18
CA ALA A 449 13.52 -12.98 64.09
C ALA A 449 14.98 -12.82 64.49
N LYS A 450 15.19 -12.38 65.75
CA LYS A 450 16.50 -12.33 66.42
C LYS A 450 16.97 -13.72 66.80
#